data_ca15ab81ec5da5ed4588c37c2cf62d97
#
_entry.id   ca15ab81ec5da5ed4588c37c2cf62d97
#
_cell.length_a   1.000
_cell.length_b   1.000
_cell.length_c   1.000
_cell.angle_alpha   90.00
_cell.angle_beta   90.00
_cell.angle_gamma   90.00
#
_symmetry.space_group_name_H-M   'P 1'
#
loop_
_entity.id
_entity.type
_entity.pdbx_description
1 polymer ?
#
loop_
_entity_poly.entity_id
_entity_poly.type
_entity_poly.pdbx_seq_one_letter_code
_entity_poly.pdbx_strand_id
1 'polypeptide(L)'
;MKYKPHPAKSTEKYNDLRRKLQDTMMHLKMESYQMIFLQELFPELKQYMEDESSLLFLKQYKNLDVFNERRDRTHDWMTEEEYRRMGVDERNQLALDRYANRKLTNSEAGLEYERYVGYLLRTKGYNVEQNGIVSGVHDLGRDIIATRWSVNGSITYVIQCKRYSVNSDVWVVRENTVCQTYGTSIEYELSHPYLFNKIIPVIVTTKELTETAKRFADRLGVEVWVIPMGKYPMIKCNINQKTGEKIYHLPFDQQYETTQINQNGECYAFTVKEAVGKGFRRAMKHFVANS
;
A
#
# COMPACT_ATOMS: atom_id res chain seq x y z
N MET A 1 -32.72 5.81 -36.97
CA MET A 1 -31.49 5.54 -37.75
C MET A 1 -30.32 6.20 -37.05
N LYS A 2 -29.35 5.48 -36.49
CA LYS A 2 -28.13 6.08 -35.93
C LYS A 2 -27.22 6.50 -37.09
N TYR A 3 -26.89 7.76 -37.13
CA TYR A 3 -26.00 8.36 -38.13
C TYR A 3 -24.62 7.71 -38.03
N LYS A 4 -24.23 6.90 -39.02
CA LYS A 4 -22.86 6.38 -39.11
C LYS A 4 -21.98 7.46 -39.74
N PRO A 5 -20.86 7.87 -39.10
CA PRO A 5 -19.99 8.88 -39.69
C PRO A 5 -19.39 8.39 -40.97
N HIS A 6 -19.17 9.33 -41.94
CA HIS A 6 -18.56 9.02 -43.21
C HIS A 6 -17.17 8.38 -43.06
N PRO A 7 -16.82 7.32 -43.81
CA PRO A 7 -15.55 6.59 -43.70
C PRO A 7 -14.30 7.46 -43.71
N ALA A 8 -14.25 8.53 -44.51
CA ALA A 8 -13.15 9.48 -44.60
C ALA A 8 -12.89 10.21 -43.26
N LYS A 9 -13.96 10.65 -42.56
CA LYS A 9 -13.84 11.32 -41.24
C LYS A 9 -13.34 10.37 -40.15
N SER A 10 -13.69 9.10 -40.23
CA SER A 10 -13.17 8.06 -39.32
C SER A 10 -11.69 7.83 -39.53
N THR A 11 -11.22 7.84 -40.77
CA THR A 11 -9.81 7.66 -41.13
C THR A 11 -8.96 8.84 -40.69
N GLU A 12 -9.44 10.07 -40.88
CA GLU A 12 -8.75 11.27 -40.37
C GLU A 12 -8.59 11.24 -38.85
N LYS A 13 -9.67 10.94 -38.13
CA LYS A 13 -9.64 10.83 -36.67
C LYS A 13 -8.69 9.74 -36.20
N TYR A 14 -8.66 8.59 -36.89
CA TYR A 14 -7.73 7.50 -36.61
C TYR A 14 -6.27 7.93 -36.82
N ASN A 15 -5.98 8.61 -37.94
CA ASN A 15 -4.64 9.09 -38.25
C ASN A 15 -4.16 10.17 -37.26
N ASP A 16 -5.06 11.05 -36.80
CA ASP A 16 -4.76 12.07 -35.78
C ASP A 16 -4.46 11.42 -34.43
N LEU A 17 -5.27 10.44 -34.02
CA LEU A 17 -5.02 9.67 -32.78
C LEU A 17 -3.70 8.88 -32.84
N ARG A 18 -3.39 8.28 -34.00
CA ARG A 18 -2.12 7.57 -34.20
C ARG A 18 -0.92 8.51 -34.11
N ARG A 19 -1.02 9.72 -34.69
CA ARG A 19 0.03 10.74 -34.61
C ARG A 19 0.24 11.19 -33.17
N LYS A 20 -0.83 11.53 -32.45
CA LYS A 20 -0.77 11.89 -31.03
C LYS A 20 -0.16 10.78 -30.16
N LEU A 21 -0.49 9.52 -30.45
CA LEU A 21 0.11 8.38 -29.74
C LEU A 21 1.60 8.29 -30.01
N GLN A 22 2.04 8.46 -31.26
CA GLN A 22 3.46 8.44 -31.63
C GLN A 22 4.24 9.58 -30.96
N ASP A 23 3.68 10.79 -30.95
CA ASP A 23 4.26 11.96 -30.30
C ASP A 23 4.39 11.74 -28.79
N THR A 24 3.34 11.19 -28.15
CA THR A 24 3.35 10.87 -26.71
C THR A 24 4.40 9.78 -26.40
N MET A 25 4.51 8.75 -27.23
CA MET A 25 5.53 7.70 -27.06
C MET A 25 6.95 8.26 -27.23
N MET A 26 7.14 9.21 -28.14
CA MET A 26 8.45 9.85 -28.34
C MET A 26 8.82 10.73 -27.16
N HIS A 27 7.87 11.51 -26.61
CA HIS A 27 8.08 12.27 -25.38
C HIS A 27 8.43 11.39 -24.19
N LEU A 28 7.67 10.31 -23.95
CA LEU A 28 7.98 9.35 -22.89
C LEU A 28 9.37 8.72 -23.04
N LYS A 29 9.78 8.44 -24.27
CA LYS A 29 11.11 7.90 -24.54
C LYS A 29 12.22 8.91 -24.25
N MET A 30 12.01 10.18 -24.60
CA MET A 30 12.95 11.26 -24.27
C MET A 30 13.05 11.48 -22.76
N GLU A 31 11.91 11.53 -22.06
CA GLU A 31 11.89 11.64 -20.60
C GLU A 31 12.61 10.45 -19.92
N SER A 32 12.44 9.23 -20.46
CA SER A 32 13.15 8.04 -19.98
C SER A 32 14.67 8.18 -20.14
N TYR A 33 15.17 8.70 -21.26
CA TYR A 33 16.60 8.94 -21.46
C TYR A 33 17.14 10.04 -20.54
N GLN A 34 16.40 11.13 -20.37
CA GLN A 34 16.76 12.19 -19.42
C GLN A 34 16.86 11.64 -18.00
N MET A 35 15.94 10.73 -17.64
CA MET A 35 15.92 10.11 -16.35
C MET A 35 17.10 9.17 -16.11
N ILE A 36 17.44 8.33 -17.10
CA ILE A 36 18.63 7.46 -17.06
C ILE A 36 19.89 8.32 -16.90
N PHE A 37 20.01 9.41 -17.65
CA PHE A 37 21.12 10.34 -17.55
C PHE A 37 21.23 10.98 -16.16
N LEU A 38 20.10 11.39 -15.56
CA LEU A 38 20.08 11.90 -14.19
C LEU A 38 20.47 10.84 -13.15
N GLN A 39 20.09 9.59 -13.35
CA GLN A 39 20.48 8.48 -12.47
C GLN A 39 21.99 8.16 -12.57
N GLU A 40 22.60 8.35 -13.74
CA GLU A 40 24.05 8.20 -13.92
C GLU A 40 24.81 9.33 -13.24
N LEU A 41 24.30 10.57 -13.33
CA LEU A 41 24.93 11.73 -12.68
C LEU A 41 24.73 11.74 -11.15
N PHE A 42 23.60 11.24 -10.70
CA PHE A 42 23.21 11.21 -9.28
C PHE A 42 22.71 9.81 -8.89
N PRO A 43 23.63 8.86 -8.61
CA PRO A 43 23.27 7.47 -8.28
C PRO A 43 22.28 7.35 -7.10
N GLU A 44 22.28 8.35 -6.21
CA GLU A 44 21.35 8.40 -5.05
C GLU A 44 19.89 8.55 -5.49
N LEU A 45 19.62 9.11 -6.68
CA LEU A 45 18.27 9.23 -7.23
C LEU A 45 17.66 7.88 -7.57
N LYS A 46 18.48 6.87 -7.90
CA LYS A 46 17.99 5.54 -8.26
C LYS A 46 17.15 4.93 -7.13
N GLN A 47 17.56 5.12 -5.89
CA GLN A 47 16.83 4.64 -4.71
C GLN A 47 15.44 5.28 -4.55
N TYR A 48 15.25 6.51 -5.04
CA TYR A 48 13.96 7.23 -4.96
C TYR A 48 13.06 6.96 -6.17
N MET A 49 13.62 6.44 -7.26
CA MET A 49 12.92 6.27 -8.53
C MET A 49 12.45 4.84 -8.77
N GLU A 50 12.98 3.88 -8.04
CA GLU A 50 12.51 2.48 -8.05
C GLU A 50 11.18 2.32 -7.29
N ASP A 51 10.74 3.36 -6.56
CA ASP A 51 9.47 3.34 -5.84
C ASP A 51 8.38 4.07 -6.65
N GLU A 52 7.47 3.29 -7.22
CA GLU A 52 6.33 3.78 -8.02
C GLU A 52 5.42 4.74 -7.22
N SER A 53 5.35 4.58 -5.89
CA SER A 53 4.63 5.48 -5.00
C SER A 53 5.27 6.86 -4.94
N SER A 54 6.59 6.95 -5.03
CA SER A 54 7.34 8.21 -5.11
C SER A 54 7.04 8.98 -6.40
N LEU A 55 6.90 8.27 -7.52
CA LEU A 55 6.57 8.88 -8.81
C LEU A 55 5.11 9.38 -8.85
N LEU A 56 4.18 8.64 -8.25
CA LEU A 56 2.78 9.07 -8.11
C LEU A 56 2.67 10.31 -7.20
N PHE A 57 3.47 10.38 -6.16
CA PHE A 57 3.58 11.53 -5.28
C PHE A 57 4.10 12.78 -6.02
N LEU A 58 5.15 12.63 -6.83
CA LEU A 58 5.70 13.73 -7.62
C LEU A 58 4.71 14.31 -8.63
N LYS A 59 3.80 13.49 -9.18
CA LYS A 59 2.72 13.95 -10.08
C LYS A 59 1.74 14.94 -9.45
N GLN A 60 1.64 14.97 -8.12
CA GLN A 60 0.76 15.90 -7.40
C GLN A 60 1.31 17.32 -7.35
N TYR A 61 2.61 17.51 -7.61
CA TYR A 61 3.26 18.83 -7.54
C TYR A 61 3.47 19.40 -8.94
N LYS A 62 2.91 20.59 -9.17
CA LYS A 62 3.02 21.31 -10.45
C LYS A 62 4.35 22.05 -10.60
N ASN A 63 5.05 22.32 -9.51
CA ASN A 63 6.35 22.95 -9.50
C ASN A 63 7.22 22.51 -8.33
N LEU A 64 8.53 22.75 -8.43
CA LEU A 64 9.53 22.33 -7.45
C LEU A 64 9.41 23.10 -6.12
N ASP A 65 8.94 24.35 -6.15
CA ASP A 65 8.79 25.16 -4.94
C ASP A 65 7.70 24.60 -4.05
N VAL A 66 6.54 24.27 -4.63
CA VAL A 66 5.44 23.61 -3.91
C VAL A 66 5.87 22.24 -3.38
N PHE A 67 6.70 21.51 -4.13
CA PHE A 67 7.27 20.25 -3.67
C PHE A 67 8.20 20.43 -2.46
N ASN A 68 9.07 21.43 -2.50
CA ASN A 68 10.02 21.71 -1.42
C ASN A 68 9.32 22.20 -0.15
N GLU A 69 8.30 23.04 -0.26
CA GLU A 69 7.50 23.54 0.86
C GLU A 69 6.70 22.43 1.55
N ARG A 70 6.23 21.43 0.79
CA ARG A 70 5.37 20.34 1.29
C ARG A 70 6.12 19.03 1.53
N ARG A 71 7.41 19.06 1.79
CA ARG A 71 8.17 17.85 2.16
C ARG A 71 7.66 17.15 3.39
N ASP A 72 7.16 17.92 4.36
CA ASP A 72 6.52 17.35 5.53
C ASP A 72 5.03 17.11 5.27
N ARG A 73 4.66 15.86 5.08
CA ARG A 73 3.25 15.47 4.85
C ARG A 73 2.31 15.78 6.00
N THR A 74 2.80 16.19 7.14
CA THR A 74 1.96 16.73 8.22
C THR A 74 1.22 18.00 7.80
N HIS A 75 1.78 18.78 6.85
CA HIS A 75 1.09 19.93 6.25
C HIS A 75 -0.24 19.56 5.58
N ASP A 76 -0.38 18.36 5.05
CA ASP A 76 -1.63 17.92 4.40
C ASP A 76 -2.77 17.76 5.42
N TRP A 77 -2.43 17.73 6.71
CA TRP A 77 -3.33 17.45 7.83
C TRP A 77 -3.59 18.64 8.74
N MET A 78 -3.01 19.81 8.47
CA MET A 78 -3.15 20.99 9.32
C MET A 78 -3.04 22.28 8.53
N THR A 79 -3.44 23.38 9.15
CA THR A 79 -3.26 24.72 8.58
C THR A 79 -1.80 25.18 8.77
N GLU A 80 -1.37 26.12 7.94
CA GLU A 80 -0.04 26.71 8.01
C GLU A 80 0.21 27.39 9.39
N GLU A 81 -0.81 28.00 9.96
CA GLU A 81 -0.74 28.63 11.29
C GLU A 81 -0.49 27.58 12.38
N GLU A 82 -1.25 26.47 12.37
CA GLU A 82 -1.06 25.36 13.29
C GLU A 82 0.36 24.77 13.15
N TYR A 83 0.82 24.59 11.91
CA TYR A 83 2.13 24.05 11.63
C TYR A 83 3.25 24.90 12.21
N ARG A 84 3.18 26.22 12.09
CA ARG A 84 4.21 27.15 12.62
C ARG A 84 4.20 27.25 14.13
N ARG A 85 3.04 27.10 14.77
CA ARG A 85 2.88 27.31 16.21
C ARG A 85 3.27 26.08 17.04
N MET A 86 3.17 24.87 16.48
CA MET A 86 3.37 23.63 17.20
C MET A 86 4.80 23.09 17.09
N GLY A 87 5.25 22.38 18.12
CA GLY A 87 6.47 21.59 18.09
C GLY A 87 6.34 20.37 17.15
N VAL A 88 7.48 19.78 16.77
CA VAL A 88 7.51 18.67 15.80
C VAL A 88 6.63 17.49 16.24
N ASP A 89 6.73 17.06 17.49
CA ASP A 89 5.98 15.92 18.00
C ASP A 89 4.49 16.20 18.10
N GLU A 90 4.11 17.43 18.47
CA GLU A 90 2.71 17.87 18.50
C GLU A 90 2.10 17.88 17.09
N ARG A 91 2.83 18.39 16.08
CA ARG A 91 2.41 18.36 14.68
C ARG A 91 2.18 16.94 14.20
N ASN A 92 3.14 16.06 14.47
CA ASN A 92 3.07 14.65 14.06
C ASN A 92 1.88 13.94 14.72
N GLN A 93 1.62 14.22 16.01
CA GLN A 93 0.46 13.63 16.70
C GLN A 93 -0.86 14.18 16.15
N LEU A 94 -0.99 15.49 15.97
CA LEU A 94 -2.20 16.09 15.42
C LEU A 94 -2.50 15.57 14.01
N ALA A 95 -1.47 15.45 13.15
CA ALA A 95 -1.61 14.89 11.82
C ALA A 95 -2.09 13.43 11.87
N LEU A 96 -1.51 12.62 12.75
CA LEU A 96 -1.93 11.23 12.97
C LEU A 96 -3.39 11.14 13.44
N ASP A 97 -3.78 11.97 14.39
CA ASP A 97 -5.15 11.99 14.94
C ASP A 97 -6.17 12.36 13.85
N ARG A 98 -5.86 13.37 13.04
CA ARG A 98 -6.71 13.78 11.91
C ARG A 98 -6.77 12.71 10.83
N TYR A 99 -5.64 12.09 10.51
CA TYR A 99 -5.59 10.95 9.60
C TYR A 99 -6.47 9.80 10.08
N ALA A 100 -6.34 9.41 11.35
CA ALA A 100 -7.09 8.29 11.93
C ALA A 100 -8.61 8.54 11.97
N ASN A 101 -9.02 9.80 12.13
CA ASN A 101 -10.42 10.20 12.21
C ASN A 101 -11.02 10.70 10.89
N ARG A 102 -10.26 10.65 9.78
CA ARG A 102 -10.76 11.09 8.47
C ARG A 102 -11.92 10.24 7.97
N LYS A 103 -12.77 10.83 7.16
CA LYS A 103 -13.78 10.07 6.41
C LYS A 103 -13.08 9.27 5.31
N LEU A 104 -13.20 7.97 5.35
CA LEU A 104 -12.60 7.07 4.38
C LEU A 104 -13.49 6.89 3.15
N THR A 105 -12.88 6.87 1.98
CA THR A 105 -13.49 6.30 0.78
C THR A 105 -13.52 4.77 0.90
N ASN A 106 -14.27 4.09 0.02
CA ASN A 106 -14.31 2.62 0.05
C ASN A 106 -12.93 1.98 -0.20
N SER A 107 -12.14 2.56 -1.08
CA SER A 107 -10.77 2.10 -1.36
C SER A 107 -9.85 2.28 -0.16
N GLU A 108 -9.85 3.46 0.46
CA GLU A 108 -9.07 3.71 1.68
C GLU A 108 -9.51 2.81 2.84
N ALA A 109 -10.81 2.56 2.94
CA ALA A 109 -11.33 1.64 3.95
C ALA A 109 -10.84 0.20 3.75
N GLY A 110 -10.70 -0.25 2.49
CA GLY A 110 -10.07 -1.52 2.13
C GLY A 110 -8.61 -1.56 2.56
N LEU A 111 -7.84 -0.55 2.15
CA LEU A 111 -6.42 -0.41 2.49
C LEU A 111 -6.17 -0.41 4.01
N GLU A 112 -6.97 0.35 4.78
CA GLU A 112 -6.85 0.35 6.24
C GLU A 112 -7.17 -1.02 6.85
N TYR A 113 -8.07 -1.78 6.23
CA TYR A 113 -8.37 -3.13 6.68
C TYR A 113 -7.23 -4.11 6.39
N GLU A 114 -6.60 -4.02 5.23
CA GLU A 114 -5.41 -4.80 4.87
C GLU A 114 -4.25 -4.51 5.84
N ARG A 115 -4.00 -3.25 6.17
CA ARG A 115 -3.01 -2.84 7.16
C ARG A 115 -3.30 -3.43 8.53
N TYR A 116 -4.55 -3.38 8.97
CA TYR A 116 -5.00 -3.93 10.24
C TYR A 116 -4.81 -5.45 10.30
N VAL A 117 -5.23 -6.18 9.26
CA VAL A 117 -5.06 -7.63 9.15
C VAL A 117 -3.56 -7.99 9.14
N GLY A 118 -2.75 -7.27 8.37
CA GLY A 118 -1.30 -7.45 8.35
C GLY A 118 -0.66 -7.22 9.72
N TYR A 119 -1.10 -6.20 10.47
CA TYR A 119 -0.68 -5.98 11.85
C TYR A 119 -1.03 -7.17 12.76
N LEU A 120 -2.28 -7.65 12.72
CA LEU A 120 -2.73 -8.79 13.53
C LEU A 120 -1.92 -10.06 13.24
N LEU A 121 -1.59 -10.32 11.99
CA LEU A 121 -0.80 -11.49 11.61
C LEU A 121 0.63 -11.38 12.12
N ARG A 122 1.26 -10.20 12.01
CA ARG A 122 2.60 -9.97 12.57
C ARG A 122 2.64 -10.17 14.08
N THR A 123 1.64 -9.67 14.81
CA THR A 123 1.56 -9.87 16.27
C THR A 123 1.40 -11.34 16.67
N LYS A 124 0.88 -12.18 15.76
CA LYS A 124 0.80 -13.64 15.92
C LYS A 124 2.05 -14.38 15.45
N GLY A 125 3.10 -13.66 15.05
CA GLY A 125 4.40 -14.24 14.66
C GLY A 125 4.47 -14.75 13.22
N TYR A 126 3.58 -14.29 12.33
CA TYR A 126 3.69 -14.54 10.90
C TYR A 126 4.68 -13.57 10.25
N ASN A 127 5.46 -14.06 9.29
CA ASN A 127 6.11 -13.20 8.31
C ASN A 127 5.06 -12.75 7.30
N VAL A 128 4.89 -11.43 7.13
CA VAL A 128 3.78 -10.84 6.37
C VAL A 128 4.31 -9.94 5.28
N GLU A 129 3.96 -10.25 4.04
CA GLU A 129 4.18 -9.41 2.85
C GLU A 129 2.84 -8.84 2.40
N GLN A 130 2.77 -7.53 2.21
CA GLN A 130 1.57 -6.82 1.75
C GLN A 130 1.72 -6.53 0.25
N ASN A 131 1.13 -7.37 -0.60
CA ASN A 131 1.26 -7.27 -2.05
C ASN A 131 0.28 -6.26 -2.66
N GLY A 132 -0.93 -6.16 -2.15
CA GLY A 132 -1.97 -5.27 -2.69
C GLY A 132 -1.54 -3.80 -2.73
N ILE A 133 -0.70 -3.40 -1.78
CA ILE A 133 -0.19 -2.02 -1.65
C ILE A 133 1.02 -1.78 -2.57
N VAL A 134 1.84 -2.80 -2.81
CA VAL A 134 3.12 -2.70 -3.54
C VAL A 134 2.94 -3.00 -5.04
N SER A 135 2.07 -3.93 -5.40
CA SER A 135 1.93 -4.44 -6.78
C SER A 135 0.77 -3.82 -7.57
N GLY A 136 -0.10 -3.03 -6.94
CA GLY A 136 -1.22 -2.35 -7.58
C GLY A 136 -2.15 -3.31 -8.34
N VAL A 137 -2.49 -3.01 -9.59
CA VAL A 137 -3.45 -3.79 -10.42
C VAL A 137 -2.96 -5.21 -10.75
N HIS A 138 -1.69 -5.51 -10.53
CA HIS A 138 -1.08 -6.81 -10.84
C HIS A 138 -1.08 -7.80 -9.67
N ASP A 139 -1.69 -7.46 -8.53
CA ASP A 139 -1.72 -8.33 -7.34
C ASP A 139 -2.61 -9.57 -7.47
N LEU A 140 -3.37 -9.67 -8.57
CA LEU A 140 -4.35 -10.74 -8.82
C LEU A 140 -5.38 -10.92 -7.68
N GLY A 141 -5.55 -9.92 -6.81
CA GLY A 141 -6.40 -9.97 -5.62
C GLY A 141 -5.76 -10.70 -4.44
N ARG A 142 -4.43 -10.78 -4.38
CA ARG A 142 -3.65 -11.27 -3.24
C ARG A 142 -3.20 -10.08 -2.39
N ASP A 143 -3.95 -9.74 -1.40
CA ASP A 143 -3.67 -8.54 -0.59
C ASP A 143 -2.51 -8.79 0.39
N ILE A 144 -2.45 -10.00 0.97
CA ILE A 144 -1.43 -10.37 1.96
C ILE A 144 -0.93 -11.80 1.71
N ILE A 145 0.39 -11.99 1.76
CA ILE A 145 1.02 -13.29 1.91
C ILE A 145 1.57 -13.40 3.33
N ALA A 146 1.11 -14.40 4.08
CA ALA A 146 1.52 -14.61 5.46
C ALA A 146 2.12 -15.99 5.65
N THR A 147 3.41 -16.07 5.99
CA THR A 147 4.12 -17.34 6.17
C THR A 147 4.48 -17.57 7.63
N ARG A 148 4.22 -18.78 8.11
CA ARG A 148 4.65 -19.24 9.42
C ARG A 148 5.57 -20.42 9.28
N TRP A 149 6.75 -20.33 9.84
CA TRP A 149 7.75 -21.38 9.85
C TRP A 149 7.58 -22.29 11.07
N SER A 150 7.75 -23.58 10.87
CA SER A 150 7.77 -24.61 11.92
C SER A 150 8.90 -25.60 11.67
N VAL A 151 9.18 -26.49 12.64
CA VAL A 151 10.19 -27.55 12.49
C VAL A 151 9.86 -28.49 11.31
N ASN A 152 8.59 -28.66 11.00
CA ASN A 152 8.10 -29.57 9.96
C ASN A 152 7.82 -28.88 8.61
N GLY A 153 8.34 -27.67 8.38
CA GLY A 153 8.11 -26.89 7.17
C GLY A 153 7.39 -25.57 7.45
N SER A 154 6.88 -24.95 6.40
CA SER A 154 6.17 -23.69 6.51
C SER A 154 4.73 -23.81 5.98
N ILE A 155 3.85 -22.99 6.53
CA ILE A 155 2.49 -22.79 6.02
C ILE A 155 2.42 -21.36 5.51
N THR A 156 2.00 -21.20 4.26
CA THR A 156 1.79 -19.92 3.63
C THR A 156 0.30 -19.70 3.38
N TYR A 157 -0.22 -18.62 3.90
CA TYR A 157 -1.58 -18.17 3.68
C TYR A 157 -1.58 -17.13 2.57
N VAL A 158 -2.34 -17.39 1.51
CA VAL A 158 -2.60 -16.45 0.41
C VAL A 158 -3.94 -15.79 0.71
N ILE A 159 -3.89 -14.52 1.09
CA ILE A 159 -5.02 -13.85 1.75
C ILE A 159 -5.60 -12.77 0.86
N GLN A 160 -6.92 -12.81 0.70
CA GLN A 160 -7.72 -11.71 0.17
C GLN A 160 -8.53 -11.06 1.30
N CYS A 161 -8.44 -9.74 1.43
CA CYS A 161 -9.15 -8.95 2.43
C CYS A 161 -10.41 -8.32 1.82
N LYS A 162 -11.55 -8.42 2.51
CA LYS A 162 -12.81 -7.80 2.09
C LYS A 162 -13.47 -7.07 3.24
N ARG A 163 -13.43 -5.74 3.20
CA ARG A 163 -14.11 -4.89 4.18
C ARG A 163 -15.44 -4.41 3.64
N TYR A 164 -16.50 -4.75 4.35
CA TYR A 164 -17.85 -4.26 4.07
C TYR A 164 -18.38 -3.41 5.22
N SER A 165 -19.16 -2.38 4.90
CA SER A 165 -19.83 -1.58 5.93
C SER A 165 -20.84 -2.44 6.71
N VAL A 166 -20.85 -2.30 8.03
CA VAL A 166 -21.75 -3.02 8.93
C VAL A 166 -23.23 -2.76 8.58
N ASN A 167 -23.53 -1.55 8.10
CA ASN A 167 -24.91 -1.09 7.85
C ASN A 167 -25.41 -1.40 6.43
N SER A 168 -24.68 -2.14 5.61
CA SER A 168 -25.10 -2.48 4.25
C SER A 168 -25.44 -3.95 4.14
N ASP A 169 -26.72 -4.29 4.04
CA ASP A 169 -27.18 -5.68 3.80
C ASP A 169 -26.90 -6.15 2.36
N VAL A 170 -26.53 -5.25 1.47
CA VAL A 170 -26.31 -5.51 0.04
C VAL A 170 -24.90 -6.07 -0.26
N TRP A 171 -23.89 -5.72 0.56
CA TRP A 171 -22.50 -6.07 0.31
C TRP A 171 -22.06 -7.23 1.19
N VAL A 172 -21.93 -8.40 0.57
CA VAL A 172 -21.46 -9.65 1.19
C VAL A 172 -20.46 -10.35 0.27
N VAL A 173 -19.62 -11.20 0.83
CA VAL A 173 -18.71 -12.02 0.04
C VAL A 173 -19.51 -13.09 -0.71
N ARG A 174 -19.37 -13.12 -2.03
CA ARG A 174 -20.02 -14.07 -2.90
C ARG A 174 -19.04 -15.13 -3.42
N GLU A 175 -19.57 -16.16 -4.05
CA GLU A 175 -18.84 -17.30 -4.59
C GLU A 175 -17.73 -16.93 -5.58
N ASN A 176 -17.90 -15.87 -6.37
CA ASN A 176 -16.86 -15.39 -7.30
C ASN A 176 -15.58 -14.96 -6.59
N THR A 177 -15.70 -14.34 -5.39
CA THR A 177 -14.54 -13.98 -4.56
C THR A 177 -13.82 -15.24 -4.08
N VAL A 178 -14.57 -16.28 -3.69
CA VAL A 178 -14.00 -17.57 -3.25
C VAL A 178 -13.22 -18.22 -4.40
N CYS A 179 -13.84 -18.28 -5.59
CA CYS A 179 -13.18 -18.84 -6.78
C CYS A 179 -11.93 -18.06 -7.17
N GLN A 180 -11.97 -16.72 -7.09
CA GLN A 180 -10.81 -15.87 -7.35
C GLN A 180 -9.68 -16.15 -6.35
N THR A 181 -9.97 -16.16 -5.04
CA THR A 181 -8.97 -16.43 -3.99
C THR A 181 -8.33 -17.79 -4.16
N TYR A 182 -9.13 -18.82 -4.49
CA TYR A 182 -8.60 -20.15 -4.79
C TYR A 182 -7.71 -20.13 -6.03
N GLY A 183 -8.16 -19.56 -7.14
CA GLY A 183 -7.39 -19.50 -8.40
C GLY A 183 -6.05 -18.76 -8.25
N THR A 184 -6.05 -17.65 -7.50
CA THR A 184 -4.82 -16.88 -7.25
C THR A 184 -3.86 -17.60 -6.29
N SER A 185 -4.36 -18.45 -5.38
CA SER A 185 -3.50 -19.29 -4.54
C SER A 185 -2.80 -20.40 -5.35
N ILE A 186 -3.48 -20.99 -6.34
CA ILE A 186 -2.87 -21.95 -7.28
C ILE A 186 -1.80 -21.27 -8.13
N GLU A 187 -2.07 -20.06 -8.62
CA GLU A 187 -1.06 -19.29 -9.36
C GLU A 187 0.18 -19.00 -8.49
N TYR A 188 -0.03 -18.62 -7.23
CA TYR A 188 1.07 -18.41 -6.29
C TYR A 188 1.90 -19.69 -6.08
N GLU A 189 1.25 -20.83 -5.92
CA GLU A 189 1.92 -22.14 -5.79
C GLU A 189 2.75 -22.48 -7.02
N LEU A 190 2.20 -22.30 -8.21
CA LEU A 190 2.90 -22.55 -9.48
C LEU A 190 4.09 -21.62 -9.71
N SER A 191 3.99 -20.37 -9.27
CA SER A 191 5.05 -19.37 -9.39
C SER A 191 6.17 -19.56 -8.37
N HIS A 192 5.94 -20.38 -7.33
CA HIS A 192 6.90 -20.63 -6.24
C HIS A 192 7.14 -22.15 -6.02
N PRO A 193 7.60 -22.90 -7.04
CA PRO A 193 7.65 -24.36 -7.01
C PRO A 193 8.65 -24.95 -6.00
N TYR A 194 9.55 -24.14 -5.46
CA TYR A 194 10.57 -24.58 -4.51
C TYR A 194 10.20 -24.36 -3.04
N LEU A 195 9.04 -23.77 -2.78
CA LEU A 195 8.53 -23.64 -1.43
C LEU A 195 7.89 -24.97 -1.03
N PHE A 196 8.57 -25.75 -0.16
CA PHE A 196 8.01 -26.97 0.47
C PHE A 196 6.91 -26.59 1.47
N ASN A 197 5.90 -25.84 1.05
CA ASN A 197 4.94 -25.22 1.92
C ASN A 197 3.54 -25.76 1.62
N LYS A 198 2.78 -25.90 2.67
CA LYS A 198 1.35 -25.98 2.53
C LYS A 198 0.84 -24.56 2.23
N ILE A 199 0.23 -24.36 1.08
CA ILE A 199 -0.43 -23.11 0.70
C ILE A 199 -1.91 -23.22 1.04
N ILE A 200 -2.43 -22.21 1.71
CA ILE A 200 -3.82 -22.14 2.15
C ILE A 200 -4.43 -20.84 1.64
N PRO A 201 -5.44 -20.90 0.74
CA PRO A 201 -6.20 -19.72 0.35
C PRO A 201 -7.09 -19.26 1.51
N VAL A 202 -7.10 -17.94 1.78
CA VAL A 202 -7.87 -17.37 2.88
C VAL A 202 -8.63 -16.12 2.43
N ILE A 203 -9.89 -16.02 2.82
CA ILE A 203 -10.64 -14.78 2.77
C ILE A 203 -10.74 -14.22 4.18
N VAL A 204 -10.22 -13.00 4.38
CA VAL A 204 -10.42 -12.25 5.62
C VAL A 204 -11.48 -11.18 5.37
N THR A 205 -12.54 -11.18 6.15
CA THR A 205 -13.68 -10.30 5.91
C THR A 205 -14.28 -9.75 7.20
N THR A 206 -14.98 -8.62 7.11
CA THR A 206 -15.72 -8.03 8.24
C THR A 206 -17.14 -8.60 8.40
N LYS A 207 -17.63 -9.39 7.44
CA LYS A 207 -18.98 -9.98 7.41
C LYS A 207 -18.95 -11.43 7.00
N GLU A 208 -19.97 -12.16 7.38
CA GLU A 208 -20.21 -13.53 6.93
C GLU A 208 -20.37 -13.63 5.40
N LEU A 209 -20.04 -14.79 4.86
CA LEU A 209 -20.27 -15.14 3.46
C LEU A 209 -21.74 -15.49 3.22
N THR A 210 -22.18 -15.39 1.96
CA THR A 210 -23.44 -16.01 1.55
C THR A 210 -23.39 -17.52 1.72
N GLU A 211 -24.53 -18.19 1.87
CA GLU A 211 -24.58 -19.66 2.02
C GLU A 211 -23.96 -20.38 0.81
N THR A 212 -24.17 -19.85 -0.40
CA THR A 212 -23.52 -20.37 -1.60
C THR A 212 -22.00 -20.21 -1.52
N ALA A 213 -21.51 -19.03 -1.11
CA ALA A 213 -20.06 -18.79 -0.97
C ALA A 213 -19.43 -19.69 0.11
N LYS A 214 -20.12 -19.95 1.22
CA LYS A 214 -19.65 -20.91 2.26
C LYS A 214 -19.47 -22.30 1.68
N ARG A 215 -20.47 -22.81 0.95
CA ARG A 215 -20.38 -24.13 0.28
C ARG A 215 -19.23 -24.20 -0.72
N PHE A 216 -18.94 -23.12 -1.46
CA PHE A 216 -17.79 -23.04 -2.35
C PHE A 216 -16.47 -23.03 -1.56
N ALA A 217 -16.40 -22.26 -0.47
CA ALA A 217 -15.21 -22.21 0.38
C ALA A 217 -14.87 -23.60 0.95
N ASP A 218 -15.87 -24.29 1.50
CA ASP A 218 -15.71 -25.65 2.01
C ASP A 218 -15.23 -26.62 0.93
N ARG A 219 -15.83 -26.56 -0.27
CA ARG A 219 -15.50 -27.47 -1.37
C ARG A 219 -14.10 -27.23 -1.96
N LEU A 220 -13.67 -25.97 -2.01
CA LEU A 220 -12.38 -25.56 -2.55
C LEU A 220 -11.26 -25.50 -1.49
N GLY A 221 -11.58 -25.70 -0.21
CA GLY A 221 -10.61 -25.60 0.87
C GLY A 221 -10.12 -24.17 1.12
N VAL A 222 -10.98 -23.18 0.85
CA VAL A 222 -10.70 -21.77 1.15
C VAL A 222 -11.08 -21.48 2.60
N GLU A 223 -10.14 -21.10 3.43
CA GLU A 223 -10.44 -20.69 4.80
C GLU A 223 -11.12 -19.32 4.83
N VAL A 224 -12.01 -19.12 5.78
CA VAL A 224 -12.73 -17.86 5.97
C VAL A 224 -12.51 -17.37 7.39
N TRP A 225 -11.92 -16.20 7.52
CA TRP A 225 -11.72 -15.55 8.82
C TRP A 225 -12.56 -14.29 8.91
N VAL A 226 -13.57 -14.31 9.77
CA VAL A 226 -14.41 -13.14 10.03
C VAL A 226 -13.77 -12.32 11.14
N ILE A 227 -13.15 -11.20 10.76
CA ILE A 227 -12.41 -10.32 11.66
C ILE A 227 -12.99 -8.91 11.58
N PRO A 228 -13.74 -8.45 12.60
CA PRO A 228 -14.20 -7.07 12.64
C PRO A 228 -13.03 -6.09 12.68
N MET A 229 -13.18 -4.92 12.03
CA MET A 229 -12.18 -3.86 12.12
C MET A 229 -12.06 -3.35 13.55
N GLY A 230 -10.84 -3.33 14.07
CA GLY A 230 -10.49 -2.84 15.40
C GLY A 230 -9.52 -1.66 15.36
N LYS A 231 -9.28 -1.07 16.51
CA LYS A 231 -8.19 -0.08 16.66
C LYS A 231 -6.85 -0.81 16.67
N TYR A 232 -5.88 -0.26 15.95
CA TYR A 232 -4.52 -0.78 15.92
C TYR A 232 -3.49 0.36 15.89
N PRO A 233 -2.26 0.13 16.33
CA PRO A 233 -1.22 1.14 16.29
C PRO A 233 -0.78 1.40 14.86
N MET A 234 -0.92 2.65 14.41
CA MET A 234 -0.64 3.03 13.01
C MET A 234 0.80 3.50 12.79
N ILE A 235 1.58 3.74 13.84
CA ILE A 235 2.97 4.17 13.71
C ILE A 235 3.84 2.92 13.55
N LYS A 236 4.62 2.85 12.48
CA LYS A 236 5.65 1.82 12.28
C LYS A 236 7.00 2.34 12.78
N CYS A 237 7.62 1.62 13.70
CA CYS A 237 8.91 1.97 14.32
C CYS A 237 9.95 0.94 13.90
N ASN A 238 10.79 1.27 12.92
CA ASN A 238 11.82 0.38 12.39
C ASN A 238 13.23 0.84 12.73
N ILE A 239 14.18 -0.06 12.59
CA ILE A 239 15.61 0.18 12.80
C ILE A 239 16.31 0.08 11.44
N ASN A 240 16.97 1.15 11.02
CA ASN A 240 17.72 1.17 9.77
C ASN A 240 18.88 0.17 9.86
N GLN A 241 18.89 -0.84 9.00
CA GLN A 241 19.89 -1.92 9.03
C GLN A 241 21.33 -1.43 8.80
N LYS A 242 21.52 -0.34 8.07
CA LYS A 242 22.85 0.18 7.74
C LYS A 242 23.41 1.10 8.83
N THR A 243 22.55 1.92 9.44
CA THR A 243 22.97 2.97 10.38
C THR A 243 22.63 2.65 11.83
N GLY A 244 21.74 1.69 12.11
CA GLY A 244 21.23 1.41 13.43
C GLY A 244 20.24 2.46 13.96
N GLU A 245 19.91 3.47 13.13
CA GLU A 245 18.99 4.53 13.55
C GLU A 245 17.57 4.01 13.74
N LYS A 246 16.96 4.42 14.84
CA LYS A 246 15.56 4.16 15.16
C LYS A 246 14.66 5.21 14.53
N ILE A 247 13.81 4.80 13.61
CA ILE A 247 12.98 5.68 12.79
C ILE A 247 11.52 5.28 12.92
N TYR A 248 10.62 6.26 13.12
CA TYR A 248 9.19 5.99 13.03
C TYR A 248 8.56 6.63 11.79
N HIS A 249 7.60 5.92 11.22
CA HIS A 249 6.82 6.32 10.04
C HIS A 249 5.35 6.47 10.39
N LEU A 250 4.75 7.55 9.93
CA LEU A 250 3.31 7.78 10.02
C LEU A 250 2.61 7.19 8.78
N PRO A 251 1.32 6.81 8.87
CA PRO A 251 0.62 6.08 7.80
C PRO A 251 0.47 6.83 6.48
N PHE A 252 0.78 8.10 6.44
CA PHE A 252 0.81 8.93 5.24
C PHE A 252 2.24 9.24 4.76
N ASP A 253 3.27 8.66 5.37
CA ASP A 253 4.65 8.81 4.91
C ASP A 253 4.92 7.99 3.68
N GLN A 254 5.79 8.49 2.83
CA GLN A 254 6.15 7.88 1.57
C GLN A 254 6.65 6.44 1.71
N GLN A 255 7.46 6.16 2.72
CA GLN A 255 8.04 4.83 2.95
C GLN A 255 7.21 3.94 3.89
N TYR A 256 6.02 4.39 4.29
CA TYR A 256 5.23 3.65 5.27
C TYR A 256 4.88 2.25 4.79
N GLU A 257 4.47 2.10 3.54
CA GLU A 257 4.02 0.82 3.00
C GLU A 257 5.18 -0.17 2.84
N THR A 258 6.31 0.32 2.37
CA THR A 258 7.51 -0.50 2.18
C THR A 258 8.24 -0.82 3.49
N THR A 259 7.97 -0.05 4.57
CA THR A 259 8.55 -0.31 5.89
C THR A 259 7.94 -1.56 6.51
N GLN A 260 8.79 -2.55 6.74
CA GLN A 260 8.44 -3.78 7.46
C GLN A 260 8.88 -3.70 8.92
N ILE A 261 8.12 -4.35 9.80
CA ILE A 261 8.42 -4.46 11.24
C ILE A 261 8.68 -5.93 11.53
N ASN A 262 9.94 -6.35 11.39
CA ASN A 262 10.34 -7.76 11.41
C ASN A 262 11.50 -8.05 12.35
N GLN A 263 12.23 -7.01 12.81
CA GLN A 263 13.45 -7.18 13.57
C GLN A 263 13.21 -7.01 15.08
N ASN A 264 14.10 -7.62 15.86
CA ASN A 264 14.08 -7.41 17.31
C ASN A 264 14.35 -5.93 17.63
N GLY A 265 13.51 -5.34 18.47
CA GLY A 265 13.56 -3.93 18.84
C GLY A 265 12.69 -3.03 17.96
N GLU A 266 12.18 -3.50 16.84
CA GLU A 266 11.16 -2.83 16.04
C GLU A 266 9.77 -3.03 16.66
N CYS A 267 8.88 -2.07 16.49
CA CYS A 267 7.53 -2.16 17.05
C CYS A 267 6.53 -1.27 16.33
N TYR A 268 5.28 -1.45 16.68
CA TYR A 268 4.22 -0.50 16.38
C TYR A 268 3.97 0.40 17.60
N ALA A 269 3.49 1.63 17.38
CA ALA A 269 3.11 2.55 18.42
C ALA A 269 1.75 3.22 18.13
N PHE A 270 0.98 3.47 19.18
CA PHE A 270 -0.31 4.18 19.06
C PHE A 270 -0.14 5.70 19.00
N THR A 271 0.89 6.23 19.63
CA THR A 271 1.14 7.66 19.73
C THR A 271 2.58 8.02 19.38
N VAL A 272 2.78 9.25 18.93
CA VAL A 272 4.12 9.80 18.70
C VAL A 272 4.94 9.81 19.99
N LYS A 273 4.32 10.15 21.13
CA LYS A 273 4.97 10.11 22.44
C LYS A 273 5.51 8.72 22.78
N GLU A 274 4.76 7.66 22.47
CA GLU A 274 5.19 6.27 22.66
C GLU A 274 6.41 5.94 21.78
N ALA A 275 6.39 6.32 20.51
CA ALA A 275 7.49 6.09 19.58
C ALA A 275 8.76 6.84 20.03
N VAL A 276 8.64 8.12 20.35
CA VAL A 276 9.76 8.96 20.84
C VAL A 276 10.30 8.45 22.17
N GLY A 277 9.42 8.03 23.10
CA GLY A 277 9.81 7.45 24.40
C GLY A 277 10.63 6.15 24.26
N LYS A 278 10.46 5.41 23.16
CA LYS A 278 11.27 4.23 22.80
C LYS A 278 12.54 4.59 22.03
N GLY A 279 12.81 5.88 21.82
CA GLY A 279 13.99 6.42 21.17
C GLY A 279 13.90 6.47 19.63
N PHE A 280 12.70 6.39 19.05
CA PHE A 280 12.51 6.54 17.61
C PHE A 280 12.31 8.02 17.26
N ARG A 281 12.98 8.49 16.20
CA ARG A 281 12.78 9.80 15.58
C ARG A 281 11.90 9.72 14.35
N ARG A 282 11.35 10.84 13.93
CA ARG A 282 10.58 10.93 12.67
C ARG A 282 11.42 10.54 11.44
N ALA A 283 10.79 9.89 10.47
CA ALA A 283 11.43 9.43 9.23
C ALA A 283 11.99 10.54 8.32
N MET A 284 11.64 11.79 8.56
CA MET A 284 12.11 12.90 7.74
C MET A 284 13.59 13.17 7.93
N LYS A 285 14.35 13.12 6.84
CA LYS A 285 15.68 13.75 6.80
C LYS A 285 15.43 15.26 6.80
N HIS A 286 15.73 15.90 7.91
CA HIS A 286 15.92 17.35 7.90
C HIS A 286 17.12 17.63 7.00
N PHE A 287 16.90 18.15 5.81
CA PHE A 287 17.93 18.90 5.14
C PHE A 287 18.09 20.18 5.95
N VAL A 288 19.03 20.16 6.86
CA VAL A 288 19.62 21.40 7.38
C VAL A 288 20.25 22.01 6.13
N ALA A 289 19.63 23.06 5.60
CA ALA A 289 20.33 23.95 4.69
C ALA A 289 21.50 24.47 5.52
N ASN A 290 22.71 23.99 5.24
CA ASN A 290 23.91 24.62 5.73
C ASN A 290 23.93 26.00 5.08
N SER A 291 23.55 27.00 5.89
CA SER A 291 23.79 28.42 5.62
C SER A 291 25.29 28.70 5.52
#